data_b0f1cc5f362cd1f2283ec4c446a935b0
#
_entry.id   b0f1cc5f362cd1f2283ec4c446a935b0
#
_cell.length_a   1.000
_cell.length_b   1.000
_cell.length_c   1.000
_cell.angle_alpha   90.00
_cell.angle_beta   90.00
_cell.angle_gamma   90.00
#
_symmetry.space_group_name_H-M   'P 1'
#
loop_
_entity.id
_entity.type
_entity.pdbx_description
1 polymer ?
#
loop_
_entity_poly.entity_id
_entity_poly.type
_entity_poly.pdbx_seq_one_letter_code
_entity_poly.pdbx_strand_id
1 'polypeptide(L)'
;MFKTEVAYASKAFSSIALFKLLAAQGLGFDAVSGGELYGMSRAGVDMSKVYFHGNNKSNKEIEEALELGVGYFVIDNVMECRRLIEIAMEKHIQTKALLRVNPGISAHTHEYIMTAKPDSKFGIFIDDTEHVGQVIELLAESSHVRLAGFHSHIGSQIMDARSFEKAIDTMTYFLAYVQREYGMEQTELSIGGGFGIKYLEEDQPISLGQMCKTMVKYTERCIQEKDISISKLITEPGRAMVGEAGYTLYTIGDRKRSGTKDYLFVDGGMSDNIRPALYDAGYRAVLAEKYKEPAWHTYCIAGKNCESGDVLIDTIKLPEAKSGDLLAVYSTGAYGYSMASNYNRLGRPAVVFAGHGKARVVIRRESYADQYDLEIE
;
A
#
# COMPACT_ATOMS: atom_id res chain seq x y z
N MET A 1 -3.79 -4.04 28.54
CA MET A 1 -3.34 -4.81 27.37
C MET A 1 -4.30 -4.46 26.22
N PHE A 2 -3.80 -3.98 25.10
CA PHE A 2 -4.59 -3.62 23.91
C PHE A 2 -4.70 -4.79 22.92
N LYS A 3 -5.68 -4.73 22.03
CA LYS A 3 -5.78 -5.67 20.90
C LYS A 3 -4.84 -5.23 19.78
N THR A 4 -4.34 -6.17 18.99
CA THR A 4 -3.60 -5.88 17.75
C THR A 4 -4.41 -6.29 16.55
N GLU A 5 -4.35 -5.49 15.49
CA GLU A 5 -5.05 -5.76 14.23
C GLU A 5 -4.14 -5.46 13.04
N VAL A 6 -4.27 -6.26 12.00
CA VAL A 6 -3.59 -6.06 10.72
C VAL A 6 -4.64 -5.79 9.66
N ALA A 7 -4.58 -4.62 9.02
CA ALA A 7 -5.37 -4.25 7.87
C ALA A 7 -4.48 -4.26 6.61
N TYR A 8 -4.76 -5.14 5.66
CA TYR A 8 -3.98 -5.21 4.43
C TYR A 8 -4.21 -3.98 3.57
N ALA A 9 -3.15 -3.26 3.21
CA ALA A 9 -3.21 -2.10 2.32
C ALA A 9 -3.41 -2.54 0.87
N SER A 10 -4.65 -2.52 0.40
CA SER A 10 -5.10 -3.07 -0.89
C SER A 10 -4.43 -2.43 -2.11
N LYS A 11 -4.04 -1.16 -2.01
CA LYS A 11 -3.28 -0.44 -3.05
C LYS A 11 -2.00 -1.14 -3.51
N ALA A 12 -1.40 -1.99 -2.66
CA ALA A 12 -0.21 -2.75 -3.03
C ALA A 12 -0.51 -3.78 -4.12
N PHE A 13 -1.59 -4.53 -3.99
CA PHE A 13 -2.16 -5.39 -5.01
C PHE A 13 -3.60 -5.74 -4.67
N SER A 14 -4.54 -5.46 -5.59
CA SER A 14 -5.96 -5.70 -5.44
C SER A 14 -6.44 -6.78 -6.40
N SER A 15 -7.02 -7.86 -5.86
CA SER A 15 -7.79 -8.83 -6.63
C SER A 15 -8.78 -9.56 -5.74
N ILE A 16 -9.91 -9.98 -6.30
CA ILE A 16 -10.92 -10.77 -5.57
C ILE A 16 -10.29 -12.03 -4.95
N ALA A 17 -9.36 -12.67 -5.66
CA ALA A 17 -8.69 -13.87 -5.17
C ALA A 17 -7.80 -13.60 -3.95
N LEU A 18 -7.07 -12.48 -3.93
CA LEU A 18 -6.25 -12.09 -2.78
C LEU A 18 -7.12 -11.69 -1.59
N PHE A 19 -8.17 -10.90 -1.83
CA PHE A 19 -9.09 -10.50 -0.77
C PHE A 19 -9.71 -11.72 -0.08
N LYS A 20 -10.16 -12.72 -0.84
CA LYS A 20 -10.66 -14.00 -0.29
C LYS A 20 -9.60 -14.73 0.54
N LEU A 21 -8.37 -14.79 0.06
CA LEU A 21 -7.26 -15.45 0.75
C LEU A 21 -6.96 -14.79 2.09
N LEU A 22 -6.87 -13.45 2.13
CA LEU A 22 -6.54 -12.70 3.33
C LEU A 22 -7.72 -12.63 4.31
N ALA A 23 -8.94 -12.49 3.82
CA ALA A 23 -10.15 -12.53 4.65
C ALA A 23 -10.30 -13.88 5.38
N ALA A 24 -9.96 -14.99 4.71
CA ALA A 24 -9.95 -16.32 5.34
C ALA A 24 -8.93 -16.45 6.48
N GLN A 25 -7.92 -15.57 6.53
CA GLN A 25 -6.96 -15.47 7.65
C GLN A 25 -7.43 -14.50 8.75
N GLY A 26 -8.62 -13.90 8.59
CA GLY A 26 -9.19 -12.98 9.58
C GLY A 26 -8.66 -11.54 9.54
N LEU A 27 -7.90 -11.16 8.51
CA LEU A 27 -7.35 -9.82 8.38
C LEU A 27 -8.44 -8.78 8.09
N GLY A 28 -8.19 -7.53 8.52
CA GLY A 28 -8.86 -6.34 8.01
C GLY A 28 -8.24 -5.85 6.71
N PHE A 29 -8.79 -4.78 6.16
CA PHE A 29 -8.33 -4.19 4.89
C PHE A 29 -8.32 -2.67 4.95
N ASP A 30 -7.36 -2.07 4.27
CA ASP A 30 -7.28 -0.66 3.97
C ASP A 30 -7.69 -0.46 2.50
N ALA A 31 -8.68 0.36 2.25
CA ALA A 31 -9.16 0.74 0.92
C ALA A 31 -9.04 2.25 0.72
N VAL A 32 -8.78 2.70 -0.52
CA VAL A 32 -8.63 4.12 -0.86
C VAL A 32 -9.59 4.60 -1.95
N SER A 33 -10.44 3.71 -2.48
CA SER A 33 -11.40 4.06 -3.53
C SER A 33 -12.63 3.16 -3.52
N GLY A 34 -13.72 3.65 -4.14
CA GLY A 34 -14.93 2.84 -4.36
C GLY A 34 -14.65 1.55 -5.16
N GLY A 35 -13.69 1.59 -6.08
CA GLY A 35 -13.28 0.39 -6.85
C GLY A 35 -12.67 -0.70 -5.98
N GLU A 36 -11.84 -0.34 -4.99
CA GLU A 36 -11.30 -1.31 -4.03
C GLU A 36 -12.39 -1.84 -3.10
N LEU A 37 -13.29 -0.98 -2.60
CA LEU A 37 -14.45 -1.39 -1.80
C LEU A 37 -15.37 -2.36 -2.56
N TYR A 38 -15.65 -2.08 -3.83
CA TYR A 38 -16.40 -2.99 -4.70
C TYR A 38 -15.73 -4.36 -4.82
N GLY A 39 -14.41 -4.39 -5.05
CA GLY A 39 -13.65 -5.63 -5.11
C GLY A 39 -13.70 -6.45 -3.82
N MET A 40 -13.59 -5.78 -2.66
CA MET A 40 -13.72 -6.39 -1.33
C MET A 40 -15.11 -6.97 -1.10
N SER A 41 -16.16 -6.22 -1.40
CA SER A 41 -17.55 -6.67 -1.32
C SER A 41 -17.79 -7.91 -2.20
N ARG A 42 -17.31 -7.90 -3.44
CA ARG A 42 -17.39 -9.07 -4.35
C ARG A 42 -16.60 -10.28 -3.84
N ALA A 43 -15.58 -10.06 -3.04
CA ALA A 43 -14.81 -11.13 -2.40
C ALA A 43 -15.51 -11.71 -1.15
N GLY A 44 -16.53 -11.05 -0.62
CA GLY A 44 -17.21 -11.41 0.63
C GLY A 44 -16.38 -11.06 1.87
N VAL A 45 -15.60 -9.98 1.79
CA VAL A 45 -14.88 -9.43 2.95
C VAL A 45 -15.87 -8.93 3.99
N ASP A 46 -15.58 -9.13 5.26
CA ASP A 46 -16.28 -8.49 6.38
C ASP A 46 -15.98 -6.98 6.35
N MET A 47 -16.91 -6.20 5.77
CA MET A 47 -16.74 -4.76 5.58
C MET A 47 -16.60 -4.00 6.90
N SER A 48 -17.05 -4.57 8.03
CA SER A 48 -16.85 -3.96 9.36
C SER A 48 -15.38 -3.90 9.80
N LYS A 49 -14.48 -4.63 9.11
CA LYS A 49 -13.03 -4.63 9.29
C LYS A 49 -12.28 -3.84 8.22
N VAL A 50 -12.99 -3.04 7.43
CA VAL A 50 -12.39 -2.20 6.39
C VAL A 50 -12.21 -0.78 6.91
N TYR A 51 -11.03 -0.22 6.61
CA TYR A 51 -10.63 1.16 6.87
C TYR A 51 -10.61 1.91 5.54
N PHE A 52 -11.50 2.89 5.38
CA PHE A 52 -11.62 3.65 4.14
C PHE A 52 -10.80 4.93 4.22
N HIS A 53 -9.67 4.94 3.55
CA HIS A 53 -8.72 6.03 3.44
C HIS A 53 -8.99 6.92 2.22
N GLY A 54 -8.20 7.98 2.08
CA GLY A 54 -8.21 8.90 0.95
C GLY A 54 -8.35 10.34 1.41
N ASN A 55 -7.66 11.26 0.74
CA ASN A 55 -7.65 12.69 1.05
C ASN A 55 -8.73 13.49 0.31
N ASN A 56 -9.51 12.84 -0.54
CA ASN A 56 -10.59 13.47 -1.31
C ASN A 56 -11.65 12.44 -1.71
N LYS A 57 -12.30 11.83 -0.70
CA LYS A 57 -13.44 10.94 -0.92
C LYS A 57 -14.61 11.74 -1.50
N SER A 58 -15.21 11.28 -2.59
CA SER A 58 -16.43 11.85 -3.12
C SER A 58 -17.65 11.51 -2.25
N ASN A 59 -18.71 12.30 -2.33
CA ASN A 59 -19.95 12.00 -1.61
C ASN A 59 -20.48 10.62 -1.98
N LYS A 60 -20.43 10.27 -3.26
CA LYS A 60 -20.83 8.96 -3.76
C LYS A 60 -20.03 7.82 -3.12
N GLU A 61 -18.71 7.95 -3.01
CA GLU A 61 -17.88 6.94 -2.36
C GLU A 61 -18.17 6.84 -0.86
N ILE A 62 -18.47 7.94 -0.19
CA ILE A 62 -18.89 7.94 1.22
C ILE A 62 -20.23 7.22 1.38
N GLU A 63 -21.21 7.52 0.53
CA GLU A 63 -22.52 6.85 0.52
C GLU A 63 -22.37 5.34 0.30
N GLU A 64 -21.69 4.94 -0.76
CA GLU A 64 -21.42 3.53 -1.09
C GLU A 64 -20.71 2.80 0.05
N ALA A 65 -19.70 3.42 0.67
CA ALA A 65 -18.97 2.85 1.80
C ALA A 65 -19.87 2.64 3.02
N LEU A 66 -20.73 3.62 3.35
CA LEU A 66 -21.71 3.51 4.43
C LEU A 66 -22.70 2.38 4.15
N GLU A 67 -23.27 2.32 2.94
CA GLU A 67 -24.23 1.28 2.53
C GLU A 67 -23.61 -0.14 2.52
N LEU A 68 -22.31 -0.25 2.20
CA LEU A 68 -21.57 -1.50 2.30
C LEU A 68 -21.23 -1.91 3.74
N GLY A 69 -21.45 -1.04 4.72
CA GLY A 69 -21.15 -1.30 6.13
C GLY A 69 -19.66 -1.22 6.46
N VAL A 70 -18.92 -0.33 5.79
CA VAL A 70 -17.50 -0.07 6.11
C VAL A 70 -17.35 0.34 7.57
N GLY A 71 -16.46 -0.35 8.27
CA GLY A 71 -16.31 -0.22 9.72
C GLY A 71 -15.66 1.09 10.17
N TYR A 72 -14.74 1.63 9.35
CA TYR A 72 -13.97 2.82 9.71
C TYR A 72 -13.76 3.74 8.53
N PHE A 73 -14.01 5.04 8.75
CA PHE A 73 -13.58 6.10 7.84
C PHE A 73 -12.35 6.78 8.40
N VAL A 74 -11.27 6.81 7.63
CA VAL A 74 -10.04 7.53 8.00
C VAL A 74 -10.16 8.94 7.44
N ILE A 75 -10.55 9.87 8.31
CA ILE A 75 -10.82 11.28 7.99
C ILE A 75 -9.49 11.99 7.77
N ASP A 76 -9.40 12.72 6.67
CA ASP A 76 -8.18 13.42 6.28
C ASP A 76 -8.23 14.94 6.59
N ASN A 77 -9.42 15.52 6.66
CA ASN A 77 -9.62 16.95 6.91
C ASN A 77 -11.01 17.29 7.45
N VAL A 78 -11.17 18.53 7.94
CA VAL A 78 -12.41 19.03 8.56
C VAL A 78 -13.61 18.98 7.60
N MET A 79 -13.42 19.33 6.32
CA MET A 79 -14.51 19.37 5.35
C MET A 79 -15.04 17.95 5.05
N GLU A 80 -14.15 16.97 4.98
CA GLU A 80 -14.55 15.57 4.85
C GLU A 80 -15.34 15.10 6.09
N CYS A 81 -14.87 15.48 7.29
CA CYS A 81 -15.57 15.18 8.54
C CYS A 81 -17.04 15.65 8.49
N ARG A 82 -17.28 16.91 8.11
CA ARG A 82 -18.64 17.47 7.98
C ARG A 82 -19.49 16.68 7.00
N ARG A 83 -18.97 16.41 5.80
CA ARG A 83 -19.69 15.64 4.77
C ARG A 83 -20.01 14.21 5.23
N LEU A 84 -19.07 13.54 5.90
CA LEU A 84 -19.33 12.20 6.43
C LEU A 84 -20.44 12.21 7.47
N ILE A 85 -20.47 13.20 8.38
CA ILE A 85 -21.52 13.34 9.39
C ILE A 85 -22.88 13.60 8.72
N GLU A 86 -22.93 14.54 7.77
CA GLU A 86 -24.18 14.88 7.03
C GLU A 86 -24.74 13.66 6.30
N ILE A 87 -23.92 12.94 5.52
CA ILE A 87 -24.33 11.77 4.75
C ILE A 87 -24.74 10.61 5.69
N ALA A 88 -23.99 10.36 6.75
CA ALA A 88 -24.32 9.32 7.72
C ALA A 88 -25.65 9.60 8.43
N MET A 89 -25.93 10.87 8.74
CA MET A 89 -27.20 11.32 9.31
C MET A 89 -28.36 11.15 8.32
N GLU A 90 -28.19 11.58 7.09
CA GLU A 90 -29.22 11.44 6.02
C GLU A 90 -29.56 9.96 5.75
N LYS A 91 -28.56 9.10 5.76
CA LYS A 91 -28.72 7.65 5.56
C LYS A 91 -29.17 6.91 6.83
N HIS A 92 -29.20 7.55 7.99
CA HIS A 92 -29.44 6.92 9.30
C HIS A 92 -28.50 5.76 9.62
N ILE A 93 -27.24 5.86 9.20
CA ILE A 93 -26.20 4.84 9.40
C ILE A 93 -25.22 5.31 10.47
N GLN A 94 -24.86 4.40 11.38
CA GLN A 94 -23.81 4.64 12.36
C GLN A 94 -22.49 4.02 11.88
N THR A 95 -21.38 4.76 12.04
CA THR A 95 -20.05 4.30 11.70
C THR A 95 -18.99 4.83 12.66
N LYS A 96 -17.74 4.43 12.47
CA LYS A 96 -16.58 4.90 13.23
C LYS A 96 -15.63 5.66 12.34
N ALA A 97 -14.86 6.56 12.95
CA ALA A 97 -13.83 7.30 12.29
C ALA A 97 -12.49 7.19 13.04
N LEU A 98 -11.39 7.20 12.29
CA LEU A 98 -10.07 7.55 12.77
C LEU A 98 -9.70 8.89 12.15
N LEU A 99 -9.15 9.82 12.92
CA LEU A 99 -8.58 11.03 12.35
C LEU A 99 -7.15 10.76 11.91
N ARG A 100 -6.85 11.00 10.63
CA ARG A 100 -5.48 10.92 10.13
C ARG A 100 -4.70 12.17 10.52
N VAL A 101 -3.66 11.98 11.29
CA VAL A 101 -2.72 13.04 11.65
C VAL A 101 -1.35 12.79 11.04
N ASN A 102 -0.69 13.89 10.69
CA ASN A 102 0.67 13.88 10.18
C ASN A 102 1.63 14.20 11.35
N PRO A 103 2.44 13.22 11.80
CA PRO A 103 3.33 13.43 12.96
C PRO A 103 4.60 14.22 12.64
N GLY A 104 4.78 14.73 11.42
CA GLY A 104 5.96 15.49 11.02
C GLY A 104 7.27 14.70 10.96
N ILE A 105 7.20 13.37 10.98
CA ILE A 105 8.37 12.49 10.99
C ILE A 105 8.67 12.03 9.57
N SER A 106 9.88 12.35 9.09
CA SER A 106 10.39 11.83 7.82
C SER A 106 11.19 10.56 8.08
N ALA A 107 10.76 9.42 7.54
CA ALA A 107 11.62 8.27 7.39
C ALA A 107 12.63 8.56 6.26
N HIS A 108 13.89 8.10 6.40
CA HIS A 108 14.91 8.21 5.35
C HIS A 108 14.56 7.32 4.15
N THR A 109 13.69 7.82 3.26
CA THR A 109 13.20 7.13 2.06
C THR A 109 13.19 8.09 0.87
N HIS A 110 13.02 7.56 -0.33
CA HIS A 110 12.96 8.36 -1.56
C HIS A 110 11.92 9.49 -1.46
N GLU A 111 12.21 10.68 -1.96
CA GLU A 111 11.42 11.90 -1.79
C GLU A 111 9.94 11.77 -2.17
N TYR A 112 9.64 10.98 -3.21
CA TYR A 112 8.26 10.76 -3.69
C TYR A 112 7.42 9.78 -2.84
N ILE A 113 8.02 9.09 -1.86
CA ILE A 113 7.32 8.14 -0.98
C ILE A 113 7.29 8.60 0.48
N MET A 114 7.75 9.81 0.78
CA MET A 114 7.63 10.45 2.08
C MET A 114 6.23 11.02 2.27
N THR A 115 5.49 10.57 3.29
CA THR A 115 4.11 10.99 3.55
C THR A 115 3.95 11.89 4.78
N ALA A 116 5.01 12.11 5.53
CA ALA A 116 4.96 12.80 6.82
C ALA A 116 5.80 14.10 6.86
N LYS A 117 5.97 14.76 5.72
CA LYS A 117 6.49 16.16 5.71
C LYS A 117 5.38 17.10 6.22
N PRO A 118 5.71 18.24 6.87
CA PRO A 118 4.70 19.20 7.32
C PRO A 118 3.76 19.69 6.20
N ASP A 119 4.24 19.75 4.96
CA ASP A 119 3.52 20.14 3.75
C ASP A 119 2.92 18.96 2.98
N SER A 120 2.76 17.80 3.63
CA SER A 120 2.12 16.62 3.02
C SER A 120 0.65 16.90 2.71
N LYS A 121 0.17 16.37 1.57
CA LYS A 121 -1.25 16.43 1.21
C LYS A 121 -2.15 15.52 2.06
N PHE A 122 -1.60 14.76 3.00
CA PHE A 122 -2.31 13.76 3.77
C PHE A 122 -2.38 14.11 5.25
N GLY A 123 -3.60 14.09 5.79
CA GLY A 123 -3.87 14.27 7.20
C GLY A 123 -3.65 15.68 7.71
N ILE A 124 -4.14 15.95 8.91
CA ILE A 124 -3.93 17.22 9.62
C ILE A 124 -2.58 17.16 10.34
N PHE A 125 -1.76 18.20 10.24
CA PHE A 125 -0.49 18.27 10.96
C PHE A 125 -0.74 18.19 12.48
N ILE A 126 0.06 17.39 13.18
CA ILE A 126 -0.20 17.05 14.58
C ILE A 126 -0.20 18.28 15.51
N ASP A 127 0.57 19.34 15.16
CA ASP A 127 0.63 20.59 15.92
C ASP A 127 -0.44 21.61 15.50
N ASP A 128 -1.24 21.31 14.47
CA ASP A 128 -2.41 22.10 14.09
C ASP A 128 -3.59 21.75 15.01
N THR A 129 -3.48 22.18 16.25
CA THR A 129 -4.45 21.86 17.31
C THR A 129 -5.83 22.47 17.03
N GLU A 130 -5.93 23.53 16.22
CA GLU A 130 -7.20 24.14 15.82
C GLU A 130 -8.02 23.17 14.96
N HIS A 131 -7.47 22.71 13.83
CA HIS A 131 -8.20 21.80 12.94
C HIS A 131 -8.39 20.40 13.54
N VAL A 132 -7.41 19.91 14.32
CA VAL A 132 -7.58 18.67 15.11
C VAL A 132 -8.75 18.80 16.08
N GLY A 133 -8.79 19.91 16.85
CA GLY A 133 -9.87 20.22 17.79
C GLY A 133 -11.24 20.28 17.11
N GLN A 134 -11.35 21.00 16.00
CA GLN A 134 -12.60 21.07 15.22
C GLN A 134 -13.13 19.71 14.81
N VAL A 135 -12.26 18.78 14.36
CA VAL A 135 -12.71 17.41 14.02
C VAL A 135 -13.17 16.64 15.25
N ILE A 136 -12.44 16.72 16.36
CA ILE A 136 -12.81 16.05 17.62
C ILE A 136 -14.19 16.56 18.10
N GLU A 137 -14.41 17.87 18.13
CA GLU A 137 -15.65 18.50 18.57
C GLU A 137 -16.82 18.12 17.66
N LEU A 138 -16.67 18.20 16.33
CA LEU A 138 -17.68 17.79 15.37
C LEU A 138 -18.10 16.31 15.58
N LEU A 139 -17.15 15.43 15.83
CA LEU A 139 -17.44 14.02 16.04
C LEU A 139 -18.01 13.74 17.44
N ALA A 140 -17.67 14.55 18.45
CA ALA A 140 -18.25 14.45 19.78
C ALA A 140 -19.73 14.83 19.79
N GLU A 141 -20.14 15.79 18.94
CA GLU A 141 -21.54 16.20 18.77
C GLU A 141 -22.36 15.24 17.87
N SER A 142 -21.69 14.39 17.08
CA SER A 142 -22.36 13.50 16.14
C SER A 142 -22.91 12.24 16.80
N SER A 143 -24.20 11.96 16.56
CA SER A 143 -24.83 10.68 16.95
C SER A 143 -24.59 9.54 15.95
N HIS A 144 -24.05 9.83 14.76
CA HIS A 144 -23.91 8.87 13.66
C HIS A 144 -22.44 8.48 13.39
N VAL A 145 -21.48 9.35 13.65
CA VAL A 145 -20.06 9.07 13.42
C VAL A 145 -19.31 9.21 14.74
N ARG A 146 -18.77 8.10 15.23
CA ARG A 146 -18.00 8.08 16.48
C ARG A 146 -16.50 8.13 16.20
N LEU A 147 -15.78 9.08 16.78
CA LEU A 147 -14.32 9.06 16.80
C LEU A 147 -13.82 7.86 17.60
N ALA A 148 -13.16 6.92 16.95
CA ALA A 148 -12.60 5.73 17.59
C ALA A 148 -11.12 5.94 17.97
N GLY A 149 -10.40 6.81 17.27
CA GLY A 149 -9.01 7.06 17.52
C GLY A 149 -8.30 7.78 16.39
N PHE A 150 -7.01 7.51 16.26
CA PHE A 150 -6.13 8.26 15.36
C PHE A 150 -5.30 7.34 14.47
N HIS A 151 -4.98 7.84 13.29
CA HIS A 151 -4.14 7.17 12.31
C HIS A 151 -2.95 8.04 11.95
N SER A 152 -1.80 7.41 11.72
CA SER A 152 -0.63 8.04 11.11
C SER A 152 0.05 7.10 10.11
N HIS A 153 0.78 7.66 9.15
CA HIS A 153 1.58 6.89 8.21
C HIS A 153 2.83 7.70 7.84
N ILE A 154 4.01 7.15 8.08
CA ILE A 154 5.28 7.89 8.04
C ILE A 154 6.10 7.67 6.76
N GLY A 155 5.64 6.82 5.85
CA GLY A 155 6.34 6.58 4.58
C GLY A 155 6.29 5.13 4.12
N SER A 156 7.20 4.79 3.20
CA SER A 156 7.23 3.49 2.56
C SER A 156 8.67 3.00 2.43
N GLN A 157 8.88 1.68 2.35
CA GLN A 157 10.19 1.03 2.26
C GLN A 157 11.10 1.34 3.47
N ILE A 158 10.54 1.31 4.67
CA ILE A 158 11.24 1.57 5.93
C ILE A 158 11.88 0.26 6.40
N MET A 159 13.21 0.28 6.51
CA MET A 159 14.03 -0.92 6.75
C MET A 159 14.30 -1.18 8.23
N ASP A 160 14.16 -0.17 9.09
CA ASP A 160 14.54 -0.23 10.50
C ASP A 160 13.36 0.09 11.44
N ALA A 161 13.47 -0.35 12.70
CA ALA A 161 12.44 -0.14 13.71
C ALA A 161 12.42 1.29 14.29
N ARG A 162 13.53 2.03 14.23
CA ARG A 162 13.67 3.34 14.91
C ARG A 162 12.69 4.38 14.37
N SER A 163 12.44 4.35 13.07
CA SER A 163 11.47 5.25 12.44
C SER A 163 10.06 5.00 13.00
N PHE A 164 9.67 3.75 13.19
CA PHE A 164 8.39 3.38 13.82
C PHE A 164 8.37 3.69 15.32
N GLU A 165 9.45 3.43 16.05
CA GLU A 165 9.56 3.79 17.46
C GLU A 165 9.35 5.29 17.66
N LYS A 166 9.99 6.13 16.84
CA LYS A 166 9.79 7.59 16.86
C LYS A 166 8.34 7.97 16.54
N ALA A 167 7.71 7.32 15.57
CA ALA A 167 6.32 7.58 15.24
C ALA A 167 5.38 7.21 16.39
N ILE A 168 5.58 6.05 17.01
CA ILE A 168 4.82 5.61 18.19
C ILE A 168 5.00 6.58 19.35
N ASP A 169 6.23 7.04 19.59
CA ASP A 169 6.51 7.99 20.67
C ASP A 169 5.76 9.30 20.44
N THR A 170 5.87 9.90 19.25
CA THR A 170 5.14 11.13 18.88
C THR A 170 3.62 10.94 18.97
N MET A 171 3.09 9.84 18.43
CA MET A 171 1.65 9.58 18.46
C MET A 171 1.13 9.34 19.89
N THR A 172 1.91 8.72 20.75
CA THR A 172 1.52 8.51 22.16
C THR A 172 1.59 9.79 22.99
N TYR A 173 2.51 10.74 22.68
CA TYR A 173 2.46 12.08 23.25
C TYR A 173 1.21 12.85 22.80
N PHE A 174 0.88 12.76 21.54
CA PHE A 174 -0.35 13.35 21.01
C PHE A 174 -1.59 12.75 21.67
N LEU A 175 -1.65 11.42 21.83
CA LEU A 175 -2.76 10.76 22.53
C LEU A 175 -2.87 11.23 23.99
N ALA A 176 -1.76 11.40 24.70
CA ALA A 176 -1.77 11.95 26.06
C ALA A 176 -2.37 13.35 26.13
N TYR A 177 -2.03 14.20 25.15
CA TYR A 177 -2.65 15.52 24.97
C TYR A 177 -4.16 15.41 24.75
N VAL A 178 -4.58 14.62 23.75
CA VAL A 178 -5.99 14.49 23.38
C VAL A 178 -6.84 13.89 24.52
N GLN A 179 -6.32 12.88 25.20
CA GLN A 179 -7.04 12.26 26.33
C GLN A 179 -7.25 13.22 27.47
N ARG A 180 -6.24 14.05 27.76
CA ARG A 180 -6.34 15.08 28.81
C ARG A 180 -7.25 16.23 28.44
N GLU A 181 -7.12 16.80 27.24
CA GLU A 181 -7.85 18.01 26.83
C GLU A 181 -9.32 17.72 26.45
N TYR A 182 -9.60 16.56 25.87
CA TYR A 182 -10.94 16.20 25.37
C TYR A 182 -11.62 15.05 26.14
N GLY A 183 -10.98 14.55 27.22
CA GLY A 183 -11.59 13.51 28.07
C GLY A 183 -11.78 12.14 27.38
N MET A 184 -10.98 11.82 26.38
CA MET A 184 -11.09 10.54 25.65
C MET A 184 -10.44 9.41 26.48
N GLU A 185 -11.24 8.52 27.07
CA GLU A 185 -10.72 7.46 27.94
C GLU A 185 -9.96 6.36 27.20
N GLN A 186 -10.46 5.91 26.05
CA GLN A 186 -9.85 4.85 25.25
C GLN A 186 -9.85 5.22 23.78
N THR A 187 -8.70 5.02 23.12
CA THR A 187 -8.52 5.31 21.72
C THR A 187 -7.93 4.13 20.97
N GLU A 188 -8.28 4.01 19.69
CA GLU A 188 -7.60 3.12 18.75
C GLU A 188 -6.45 3.88 18.09
N LEU A 189 -5.31 3.24 17.89
CA LEU A 189 -4.14 3.83 17.24
C LEU A 189 -3.73 3.01 16.03
N SER A 190 -3.82 3.59 14.84
CA SER A 190 -3.15 3.06 13.65
C SER A 190 -1.83 3.79 13.42
N ILE A 191 -0.77 3.01 13.29
CA ILE A 191 0.57 3.48 12.95
C ILE A 191 0.90 3.26 11.48
N GLY A 192 -0.12 2.91 10.69
CA GLY A 192 -0.02 2.70 9.25
C GLY A 192 0.85 1.51 8.84
N GLY A 193 1.33 1.59 7.63
CA GLY A 193 2.23 0.60 7.03
C GLY A 193 3.61 1.18 6.74
N GLY A 194 4.18 0.77 5.60
CA GLY A 194 5.47 1.28 5.17
C GLY A 194 6.63 0.31 5.37
N PHE A 195 6.38 -0.90 5.86
CA PHE A 195 7.40 -1.94 6.08
C PHE A 195 8.15 -2.27 4.79
N GLY A 196 9.49 -2.16 4.86
CA GLY A 196 10.39 -2.41 3.75
C GLY A 196 10.56 -3.90 3.45
N ILE A 197 10.96 -4.20 2.20
CA ILE A 197 11.30 -5.54 1.72
C ILE A 197 12.61 -5.51 0.96
N LYS A 198 13.14 -6.68 0.66
CA LYS A 198 14.36 -6.83 -0.13
C LYS A 198 14.05 -6.74 -1.63
N TYR A 199 14.54 -5.68 -2.29
CA TYR A 199 14.56 -5.53 -3.75
C TYR A 199 15.92 -5.87 -4.34
N LEU A 200 16.98 -5.38 -3.72
CA LEU A 200 18.39 -5.59 -4.15
C LEU A 200 19.15 -6.43 -3.14
N GLU A 201 20.33 -6.91 -3.51
CA GLU A 201 21.12 -7.78 -2.61
C GLU A 201 21.60 -7.05 -1.34
N GLU A 202 21.86 -5.76 -1.46
CA GLU A 202 22.28 -4.89 -0.35
C GLU A 202 21.15 -4.54 0.63
N ASP A 203 19.89 -4.73 0.25
CA ASP A 203 18.77 -4.45 1.12
C ASP A 203 18.70 -5.43 2.30
N GLN A 204 18.59 -4.90 3.50
CA GLN A 204 18.59 -5.67 4.75
C GLN A 204 17.38 -5.27 5.63
N PRO A 205 16.14 -5.54 5.19
CA PRO A 205 14.97 -5.24 5.99
C PRO A 205 14.92 -6.13 7.25
N ILE A 206 14.50 -5.55 8.36
CA ILE A 206 14.11 -6.34 9.54
C ILE A 206 12.90 -7.20 9.15
N SER A 207 12.88 -8.46 9.57
CA SER A 207 11.72 -9.32 9.31
C SER A 207 10.44 -8.72 9.88
N LEU A 208 9.32 -8.86 9.17
CA LEU A 208 8.02 -8.31 9.57
C LEU A 208 7.63 -8.76 10.99
N GLY A 209 7.86 -10.03 11.32
CA GLY A 209 7.59 -10.55 12.66
C GLY A 209 8.42 -9.90 13.77
N GLN A 210 9.71 -9.61 13.50
CA GLN A 210 10.57 -8.89 14.44
C GLN A 210 10.12 -7.44 14.60
N MET A 211 9.79 -6.78 13.48
CA MET A 211 9.29 -5.41 13.46
C MET A 211 8.02 -5.28 14.31
N CYS A 212 7.00 -6.12 14.07
CA CYS A 212 5.76 -6.11 14.83
C CYS A 212 5.99 -6.33 16.34
N LYS A 213 6.87 -7.28 16.72
CA LYS A 213 7.21 -7.50 18.13
C LYS A 213 7.84 -6.27 18.78
N THR A 214 8.75 -5.59 18.06
CA THR A 214 9.39 -4.37 18.55
C THR A 214 8.35 -3.27 18.74
N MET A 215 7.49 -3.06 17.76
CA MET A 215 6.44 -2.03 17.82
C MET A 215 5.46 -2.24 18.97
N VAL A 216 4.98 -3.47 19.17
CA VAL A 216 4.07 -3.80 20.29
C VAL A 216 4.73 -3.49 21.64
N LYS A 217 5.95 -3.99 21.87
CA LYS A 217 6.68 -3.75 23.12
C LYS A 217 6.98 -2.26 23.36
N TYR A 218 7.32 -1.55 22.29
CA TYR A 218 7.58 -0.11 22.37
C TYR A 218 6.30 0.66 22.73
N THR A 219 5.17 0.30 22.11
CA THR A 219 3.86 0.88 22.42
C THR A 219 3.45 0.60 23.86
N GLU A 220 3.62 -0.61 24.36
CA GLU A 220 3.33 -0.97 25.77
C GLU A 220 4.12 -0.09 26.75
N ARG A 221 5.42 0.13 26.47
CA ARG A 221 6.25 1.03 27.26
C ARG A 221 5.74 2.46 27.25
N CYS A 222 5.48 3.01 26.05
CA CYS A 222 5.00 4.38 25.91
C CYS A 222 3.65 4.62 26.61
N ILE A 223 2.75 3.65 26.57
CA ILE A 223 1.46 3.71 27.27
C ILE A 223 1.67 3.82 28.78
N GLN A 224 2.57 3.00 29.36
CA GLN A 224 2.89 3.03 30.78
C GLN A 224 3.58 4.34 31.20
N GLU A 225 4.58 4.79 30.42
CA GLU A 225 5.34 6.01 30.73
C GLU A 225 4.49 7.28 30.67
N LYS A 226 3.47 7.31 29.80
CA LYS A 226 2.62 8.49 29.59
C LYS A 226 1.26 8.42 30.27
N ASP A 227 0.97 7.33 30.97
CA ASP A 227 -0.31 7.06 31.65
C ASP A 227 -1.52 7.25 30.73
N ILE A 228 -1.46 6.63 29.52
CA ILE A 228 -2.52 6.67 28.53
C ILE A 228 -3.14 5.30 28.31
N SER A 229 -4.34 5.27 27.73
CA SER A 229 -5.04 4.03 27.41
C SER A 229 -5.31 3.94 25.90
N ILE A 230 -4.95 2.80 25.31
CA ILE A 230 -5.40 2.44 23.97
C ILE A 230 -6.14 1.09 24.01
N SER A 231 -7.20 0.99 23.22
CA SER A 231 -7.99 -0.24 23.09
C SER A 231 -7.44 -1.16 22.00
N LYS A 232 -6.86 -0.59 20.94
CA LYS A 232 -6.38 -1.32 19.77
C LYS A 232 -5.17 -0.62 19.14
N LEU A 233 -4.18 -1.43 18.75
CA LEU A 233 -3.07 -1.02 17.88
C LEU A 233 -3.24 -1.66 16.50
N ILE A 234 -3.26 -0.84 15.45
CA ILE A 234 -3.50 -1.25 14.07
C ILE A 234 -2.24 -1.03 13.25
N THR A 235 -1.93 -1.97 12.36
CA THR A 235 -0.88 -1.85 11.35
C THR A 235 -1.42 -2.13 9.97
N GLU A 236 -0.89 -1.44 8.94
CA GLU A 236 -1.40 -1.48 7.57
C GLU A 236 -0.33 -1.94 6.55
N PRO A 237 0.19 -3.18 6.68
CA PRO A 237 1.17 -3.68 5.72
C PRO A 237 0.53 -3.91 4.35
N GLY A 238 1.16 -3.43 3.30
CA GLY A 238 0.82 -3.75 1.92
C GLY A 238 2.00 -4.43 1.24
N ARG A 239 3.05 -3.66 0.94
CA ARG A 239 4.28 -4.13 0.30
C ARG A 239 4.86 -5.37 0.96
N ALA A 240 5.02 -5.37 2.26
CA ALA A 240 5.64 -6.46 3.01
C ALA A 240 4.86 -7.79 2.95
N MET A 241 3.57 -7.74 2.60
CA MET A 241 2.75 -8.95 2.49
C MET A 241 2.79 -9.61 1.11
N VAL A 242 2.94 -8.82 0.05
CA VAL A 242 2.80 -9.32 -1.32
C VAL A 242 4.02 -9.07 -2.21
N GLY A 243 4.90 -8.13 -1.85
CA GLY A 243 6.00 -7.72 -2.70
C GLY A 243 6.91 -8.87 -3.11
N GLU A 244 7.51 -9.55 -2.13
CA GLU A 244 8.43 -10.67 -2.38
C GLU A 244 7.73 -11.96 -2.80
N ALA A 245 6.40 -12.05 -2.61
CA ALA A 245 5.61 -13.18 -3.09
C ALA A 245 5.32 -13.12 -4.60
N GLY A 246 5.57 -11.98 -5.24
CA GLY A 246 5.28 -11.77 -6.67
C GLY A 246 6.54 -11.72 -7.52
N TYR A 247 6.45 -12.36 -8.68
CA TYR A 247 7.45 -12.35 -9.74
C TYR A 247 6.78 -11.95 -11.04
N THR A 248 7.46 -11.17 -11.88
CA THR A 248 7.02 -10.95 -13.25
C THR A 248 7.90 -11.74 -14.19
N LEU A 249 7.27 -12.55 -15.04
CA LEU A 249 7.94 -13.30 -16.08
C LEU A 249 7.81 -12.57 -17.39
N TYR A 250 8.95 -12.27 -18.00
CA TYR A 250 9.05 -11.69 -19.33
C TYR A 250 9.72 -12.68 -20.29
N THR A 251 9.30 -12.67 -21.54
CA THR A 251 10.01 -13.35 -22.61
C THR A 251 11.02 -12.39 -23.24
N ILE A 252 12.27 -12.79 -23.33
CA ILE A 252 13.30 -12.03 -24.06
C ILE A 252 13.02 -12.17 -25.57
N GLY A 253 12.82 -11.04 -26.23
CA GLY A 253 12.69 -10.95 -27.68
C GLY A 253 14.04 -10.77 -28.35
N ASP A 254 14.36 -9.54 -28.73
CA ASP A 254 15.59 -9.21 -29.43
C ASP A 254 16.72 -8.78 -28.48
N ARG A 255 17.95 -8.90 -28.98
CA ARG A 255 19.15 -8.33 -28.37
C ARG A 255 19.76 -7.29 -29.31
N LYS A 256 20.22 -6.17 -28.77
CA LYS A 256 20.85 -5.11 -29.55
C LYS A 256 22.00 -4.48 -28.77
N ARG A 257 23.15 -4.36 -29.39
CA ARG A 257 24.24 -3.54 -28.87
C ARG A 257 24.12 -2.11 -29.40
N SER A 258 24.15 -1.12 -28.50
CA SER A 258 24.14 0.29 -28.85
C SER A 258 25.12 1.04 -27.95
N GLY A 259 26.17 1.58 -28.54
CA GLY A 259 27.27 2.18 -27.79
C GLY A 259 27.92 1.17 -26.85
N THR A 260 27.92 1.49 -25.57
CA THR A 260 28.49 0.63 -24.51
C THR A 260 27.46 -0.34 -23.91
N LYS A 261 26.16 -0.18 -24.19
CA LYS A 261 25.08 -0.99 -23.61
C LYS A 261 24.73 -2.17 -24.52
N ASP A 262 24.49 -3.30 -23.90
CA ASP A 262 23.97 -4.51 -24.52
C ASP A 262 22.54 -4.71 -24.04
N TYR A 263 21.56 -4.38 -24.87
CA TYR A 263 20.13 -4.40 -24.54
C TYR A 263 19.53 -5.79 -24.74
N LEU A 264 18.73 -6.22 -23.78
CA LEU A 264 17.75 -7.28 -23.94
C LEU A 264 16.35 -6.65 -23.90
N PHE A 265 15.59 -6.80 -24.97
CA PHE A 265 14.22 -6.33 -25.04
C PHE A 265 13.27 -7.41 -24.58
N VAL A 266 12.29 -7.03 -23.75
CA VAL A 266 11.30 -7.97 -23.21
C VAL A 266 9.88 -7.67 -23.70
N ASP A 267 8.98 -8.65 -23.62
CA ASP A 267 7.60 -8.57 -24.11
C ASP A 267 6.64 -7.71 -23.24
N GLY A 268 7.14 -7.05 -22.21
CA GLY A 268 6.46 -6.07 -21.37
C GLY A 268 7.30 -4.80 -21.20
N GLY A 269 7.19 -4.11 -20.06
CA GLY A 269 7.95 -2.91 -19.78
C GLY A 269 7.33 -2.03 -18.70
N MET A 270 7.51 -0.70 -18.83
CA MET A 270 6.97 0.27 -17.88
C MET A 270 5.44 0.23 -17.77
N SER A 271 4.73 -0.27 -18.77
CA SER A 271 3.28 -0.50 -18.71
C SER A 271 2.88 -1.56 -17.69
N ASP A 272 3.78 -2.50 -17.35
CA ASP A 272 3.54 -3.55 -16.34
C ASP A 272 4.18 -3.20 -15.00
N ASN A 273 5.36 -2.54 -15.04
CA ASN A 273 6.11 -2.12 -13.87
C ASN A 273 6.68 -0.71 -14.08
N ILE A 274 5.88 0.29 -13.75
CA ILE A 274 6.24 1.72 -13.89
C ILE A 274 7.31 2.17 -12.89
N ARG A 275 7.58 1.40 -11.82
CA ARG A 275 8.38 1.85 -10.69
C ARG A 275 9.83 2.20 -11.00
N PRO A 276 10.55 1.52 -11.91
CA PRO A 276 11.87 1.97 -12.33
C PRO A 276 11.85 3.38 -12.92
N ALA A 277 10.92 3.66 -13.83
CA ALA A 277 10.79 4.97 -14.47
C ALA A 277 10.28 6.08 -13.53
N LEU A 278 9.40 5.73 -12.56
CA LEU A 278 8.74 6.71 -11.70
C LEU A 278 9.54 7.00 -10.41
N TYR A 279 10.23 5.99 -9.87
CA TYR A 279 10.88 6.05 -8.56
C TYR A 279 12.36 5.65 -8.57
N ASP A 280 12.94 5.44 -9.75
CA ASP A 280 14.30 4.88 -9.89
C ASP A 280 14.47 3.56 -9.10
N ALA A 281 13.40 2.75 -9.06
CA ALA A 281 13.35 1.55 -8.24
C ALA A 281 14.17 0.43 -8.88
N GLY A 282 15.18 -0.06 -8.16
CA GLY A 282 15.99 -1.20 -8.57
C GLY A 282 15.24 -2.53 -8.40
N TYR A 283 15.58 -3.50 -9.26
CA TYR A 283 15.07 -4.87 -9.21
C TYR A 283 16.17 -5.89 -9.50
N ARG A 284 16.02 -7.08 -8.91
CA ARG A 284 16.80 -8.27 -9.27
C ARG A 284 16.03 -9.09 -10.29
N ALA A 285 16.78 -9.77 -11.15
CA ALA A 285 16.21 -10.72 -12.09
C ALA A 285 17.16 -11.87 -12.36
N VAL A 286 16.62 -12.98 -12.87
CA VAL A 286 17.37 -14.14 -13.33
C VAL A 286 16.77 -14.69 -14.62
N LEU A 287 17.57 -15.40 -15.42
CA LEU A 287 17.04 -16.27 -16.46
C LEU A 287 16.47 -17.53 -15.80
N ALA A 288 15.16 -17.74 -15.91
CA ALA A 288 14.43 -18.74 -15.13
C ALA A 288 14.99 -20.17 -15.30
N GLU A 289 15.39 -20.53 -16.51
CA GLU A 289 15.94 -21.86 -16.80
C GLU A 289 17.46 -21.96 -16.59
N LYS A 290 18.15 -20.82 -16.47
CA LYS A 290 19.61 -20.71 -16.35
C LYS A 290 20.07 -20.10 -15.01
N TYR A 291 19.23 -20.09 -13.99
CA TYR A 291 19.49 -19.38 -12.73
C TYR A 291 20.70 -19.93 -11.93
N LYS A 292 21.21 -21.13 -12.27
CA LYS A 292 22.43 -21.73 -11.69
C LYS A 292 23.67 -21.50 -12.54
N GLU A 293 23.53 -20.99 -13.75
CA GLU A 293 24.66 -20.74 -14.64
C GLU A 293 25.42 -19.46 -14.22
N PRO A 294 26.73 -19.39 -14.51
CA PRO A 294 27.51 -18.20 -14.19
C PRO A 294 27.06 -16.96 -14.96
N ALA A 295 26.89 -15.84 -14.26
CA ALA A 295 26.40 -14.57 -14.78
C ALA A 295 27.61 -13.69 -15.25
N TRP A 296 28.14 -13.94 -16.44
CA TRP A 296 29.29 -13.23 -16.98
C TRP A 296 28.97 -12.04 -17.89
N HIS A 297 27.76 -11.99 -18.43
CA HIS A 297 27.36 -10.96 -19.37
C HIS A 297 26.65 -9.83 -18.67
N THR A 298 26.95 -8.59 -19.05
CA THR A 298 26.27 -7.40 -18.52
C THR A 298 25.26 -6.92 -19.53
N TYR A 299 24.02 -6.77 -19.11
CA TYR A 299 22.90 -6.35 -19.93
C TYR A 299 22.13 -5.17 -19.34
N CYS A 300 21.42 -4.46 -20.21
CA CYS A 300 20.37 -3.53 -19.88
C CYS A 300 19.03 -4.14 -20.29
N ILE A 301 18.09 -4.26 -19.37
CA ILE A 301 16.76 -4.81 -19.65
C ILE A 301 15.82 -3.66 -19.98
N ALA A 302 15.33 -3.62 -21.21
CA ALA A 302 14.42 -2.59 -21.70
C ALA A 302 13.09 -3.21 -22.15
N GLY A 303 12.02 -2.47 -21.92
CA GLY A 303 10.68 -2.86 -22.36
C GLY A 303 10.46 -2.57 -23.84
N LYS A 304 9.25 -2.85 -24.28
CA LYS A 304 8.80 -2.67 -25.67
C LYS A 304 7.95 -1.42 -25.88
N ASN A 305 7.72 -0.61 -24.84
CA ASN A 305 7.02 0.66 -25.01
C ASN A 305 7.86 1.64 -25.84
N CYS A 306 7.20 2.41 -26.69
CA CYS A 306 7.88 3.44 -27.49
C CYS A 306 8.16 4.67 -26.62
N GLU A 307 9.04 4.51 -25.63
CA GLU A 307 9.41 5.50 -24.62
C GLU A 307 10.86 5.29 -24.19
N SER A 308 11.67 6.34 -24.20
CA SER A 308 13.08 6.26 -23.85
C SER A 308 13.33 5.83 -22.40
N GLY A 309 12.40 6.14 -21.50
CA GLY A 309 12.44 5.77 -20.08
C GLY A 309 11.99 4.33 -19.80
N ASP A 310 11.63 3.55 -20.83
CA ASP A 310 11.20 2.15 -20.65
C ASP A 310 12.40 1.22 -20.44
N VAL A 311 13.10 1.43 -19.33
CA VAL A 311 14.22 0.62 -18.85
C VAL A 311 13.82 0.01 -17.50
N LEU A 312 13.69 -1.32 -17.47
CA LEU A 312 13.34 -2.05 -16.26
C LEU A 312 14.53 -2.23 -15.31
N ILE A 313 15.71 -2.53 -15.88
CA ILE A 313 16.96 -2.68 -15.13
C ILE A 313 18.10 -2.15 -16.00
N ASP A 314 18.73 -1.07 -15.57
CA ASP A 314 19.79 -0.40 -16.34
C ASP A 314 21.03 -1.26 -16.49
N THR A 315 21.42 -1.98 -15.44
CA THR A 315 22.61 -2.84 -15.45
C THR A 315 22.39 -4.09 -14.62
N ILE A 316 22.51 -5.25 -15.25
CA ILE A 316 22.41 -6.55 -14.60
C ILE A 316 23.40 -7.55 -15.21
N LYS A 317 23.98 -8.41 -14.37
CA LYS A 317 24.78 -9.55 -14.82
C LYS A 317 23.89 -10.80 -14.92
N LEU A 318 23.90 -11.44 -16.09
CA LEU A 318 23.16 -12.67 -16.36
C LEU A 318 24.06 -13.69 -17.09
N PRO A 319 23.68 -14.98 -17.13
CA PRO A 319 24.21 -15.92 -18.12
C PRO A 319 23.96 -15.42 -19.54
N GLU A 320 24.54 -16.07 -20.55
CA GLU A 320 24.26 -15.71 -21.94
C GLU A 320 22.78 -15.87 -22.26
N ALA A 321 22.14 -14.72 -22.56
CA ALA A 321 20.71 -14.64 -22.85
C ALA A 321 20.45 -14.81 -24.34
N LYS A 322 19.36 -15.52 -24.68
CA LYS A 322 18.89 -15.77 -26.04
C LYS A 322 17.43 -15.37 -26.20
N SER A 323 17.03 -15.07 -27.41
CA SER A 323 15.61 -14.88 -27.74
C SER A 323 14.80 -16.13 -27.33
N GLY A 324 13.67 -15.91 -26.65
CA GLY A 324 12.83 -16.95 -26.09
C GLY A 324 13.15 -17.34 -24.65
N ASP A 325 14.29 -16.93 -24.09
CA ASP A 325 14.57 -17.14 -22.66
C ASP A 325 13.57 -16.40 -21.79
N LEU A 326 13.21 -16.97 -20.64
CA LEU A 326 12.34 -16.35 -19.66
C LEU A 326 13.15 -15.59 -18.62
N LEU A 327 12.91 -14.29 -18.50
CA LEU A 327 13.45 -13.42 -17.45
C LEU A 327 12.45 -13.33 -16.29
N ALA A 328 12.82 -13.78 -15.11
CA ALA A 328 12.05 -13.63 -13.88
C ALA A 328 12.55 -12.43 -13.08
N VAL A 329 11.74 -11.38 -12.98
CA VAL A 329 12.01 -10.19 -12.16
C VAL A 329 11.37 -10.39 -10.79
N TYR A 330 12.19 -10.28 -9.73
CA TYR A 330 11.78 -10.53 -8.35
C TYR A 330 11.04 -9.36 -7.71
N SER A 331 10.31 -9.65 -6.63
CA SER A 331 9.69 -8.65 -5.73
C SER A 331 8.73 -7.67 -6.42
N THR A 332 8.04 -8.13 -7.48
CA THR A 332 7.08 -7.32 -8.25
C THR A 332 5.64 -7.43 -7.77
N GLY A 333 5.37 -8.18 -6.69
CA GLY A 333 4.01 -8.42 -6.19
C GLY A 333 3.30 -7.19 -5.63
N ALA A 334 4.04 -6.12 -5.29
CA ALA A 334 3.48 -4.87 -4.80
C ALA A 334 3.75 -3.72 -5.78
N TYR A 335 2.71 -2.94 -6.09
CA TYR A 335 2.80 -1.75 -6.94
C TYR A 335 3.33 -2.01 -8.36
N GLY A 336 3.29 -3.27 -8.82
CA GLY A 336 3.49 -3.66 -10.22
C GLY A 336 2.15 -3.67 -10.94
N TYR A 337 1.42 -4.79 -10.89
CA TYR A 337 0.13 -4.93 -11.55
C TYR A 337 -0.90 -3.85 -11.16
N SER A 338 -0.94 -3.44 -9.88
CA SER A 338 -1.87 -2.40 -9.41
C SER A 338 -1.61 -1.02 -10.01
N MET A 339 -0.42 -0.76 -10.52
CA MET A 339 -0.05 0.47 -11.23
C MET A 339 0.09 0.27 -12.74
N ALA A 340 -0.21 -0.93 -13.26
CA ALA A 340 -0.13 -1.22 -14.68
C ALA A 340 -1.10 -0.38 -15.50
N SER A 341 -0.70 -0.05 -16.71
CA SER A 341 -1.47 0.77 -17.65
C SER A 341 -1.54 0.11 -19.03
N ASN A 342 -2.32 0.71 -19.92
CA ASN A 342 -2.40 0.30 -21.32
C ASN A 342 -1.59 1.26 -22.22
N TYR A 343 -0.47 1.80 -21.72
CA TYR A 343 0.40 2.64 -22.55
C TYR A 343 0.84 1.90 -23.81
N ASN A 344 0.83 2.59 -24.96
CA ASN A 344 0.94 2.02 -26.31
C ASN A 344 -0.05 0.89 -26.62
N ARG A 345 -1.20 0.83 -25.96
CA ARG A 345 -2.20 -0.24 -26.07
C ARG A 345 -1.62 -1.64 -25.81
N LEU A 346 -0.62 -1.75 -24.97
CA LEU A 346 -0.18 -3.05 -24.46
C LEU A 346 -1.20 -3.57 -23.44
N GLY A 347 -1.58 -4.84 -23.59
CA GLY A 347 -2.52 -5.48 -22.66
C GLY A 347 -1.85 -5.78 -21.32
N ARG A 348 -2.58 -5.58 -20.21
CA ARG A 348 -2.10 -5.95 -18.88
C ARG A 348 -1.83 -7.46 -18.81
N PRO A 349 -0.76 -7.89 -18.12
CA PRO A 349 -0.39 -9.30 -18.01
C PRO A 349 -1.44 -10.10 -17.23
N ALA A 350 -1.40 -11.44 -17.39
CA ALA A 350 -2.17 -12.32 -16.52
C ALA A 350 -1.56 -12.34 -15.10
N VAL A 351 -2.40 -12.58 -14.10
CA VAL A 351 -1.94 -12.89 -12.75
C VAL A 351 -2.27 -14.34 -12.42
N VAL A 352 -1.25 -15.07 -11.99
CA VAL A 352 -1.33 -16.48 -11.65
C VAL A 352 -0.94 -16.67 -10.19
N PHE A 353 -1.80 -17.33 -9.42
CA PHE A 353 -1.43 -17.80 -8.09
C PHE A 353 -0.86 -19.21 -8.19
N ALA A 354 0.36 -19.39 -7.67
CA ALA A 354 1.06 -20.66 -7.65
C ALA A 354 1.36 -21.08 -6.20
N GLY A 355 1.15 -22.33 -5.88
CA GLY A 355 1.42 -22.89 -4.57
C GLY A 355 1.03 -24.37 -4.48
N HIS A 356 1.68 -25.13 -3.63
CA HIS A 356 1.41 -26.55 -3.39
C HIS A 356 1.37 -27.39 -4.69
N GLY A 357 2.26 -27.09 -5.64
CA GLY A 357 2.34 -27.78 -6.93
C GLY A 357 1.20 -27.47 -7.91
N LYS A 358 0.39 -26.45 -7.65
CA LYS A 358 -0.73 -26.02 -8.50
C LYS A 358 -0.55 -24.57 -8.92
N ALA A 359 -1.07 -24.24 -10.11
CA ALA A 359 -1.13 -22.87 -10.61
C ALA A 359 -2.57 -22.58 -11.07
N ARG A 360 -3.05 -21.36 -10.80
CA ARG A 360 -4.39 -20.91 -11.18
C ARG A 360 -4.34 -19.47 -11.66
N VAL A 361 -4.85 -19.20 -12.85
CA VAL A 361 -5.08 -17.84 -13.34
C VAL A 361 -6.17 -17.20 -12.48
N VAL A 362 -5.86 -16.07 -11.85
CA VAL A 362 -6.78 -15.28 -11.02
C VAL A 362 -7.20 -13.98 -11.70
N ILE A 363 -6.36 -13.47 -12.61
CA ILE A 363 -6.70 -12.38 -13.53
C ILE A 363 -6.21 -12.84 -14.90
N ARG A 364 -7.11 -12.90 -15.88
CA ARG A 364 -6.70 -13.25 -17.25
C ARG A 364 -5.91 -12.12 -17.90
N ARG A 365 -5.07 -12.44 -18.87
CA ARG A 365 -4.43 -11.43 -19.72
C ARG A 365 -5.48 -10.63 -20.48
N GLU A 366 -5.32 -9.33 -20.60
CA GLU A 366 -6.16 -8.51 -21.46
C GLU A 366 -5.98 -8.90 -22.94
N SER A 367 -7.10 -9.02 -23.64
CA SER A 367 -7.13 -9.06 -25.10
C SER A 367 -7.18 -7.64 -25.67
N TYR A 368 -6.97 -7.49 -26.97
CA TYR A 368 -7.15 -6.19 -27.63
C TYR A 368 -8.61 -5.71 -27.51
N ALA A 369 -9.59 -6.58 -27.60
CA ALA A 369 -11.00 -6.23 -27.44
C ALA A 369 -11.29 -5.61 -26.07
N ASP A 370 -10.75 -6.15 -24.97
CA ASP A 370 -10.96 -5.60 -23.63
C ASP A 370 -10.54 -4.13 -23.51
N GLN A 371 -9.58 -3.70 -24.30
CA GLN A 371 -9.07 -2.33 -24.24
C GLN A 371 -9.97 -1.31 -24.94
N TYR A 372 -10.92 -1.78 -25.75
CA TYR A 372 -11.86 -0.96 -26.51
C TYR A 372 -13.31 -1.15 -26.05
N ASP A 373 -13.60 -2.05 -25.10
CA ASP A 373 -14.95 -2.35 -24.62
C ASP A 373 -15.73 -1.13 -24.06
N LEU A 374 -15.02 -0.08 -23.65
CA LEU A 374 -15.63 1.15 -23.12
C LEU A 374 -15.79 2.25 -24.19
N GLU A 375 -15.30 2.04 -25.42
CA GLU A 375 -15.44 3.01 -26.49
C GLU A 375 -16.84 2.90 -27.11
N ILE A 376 -17.45 4.06 -27.36
CA ILE A 376 -18.77 4.17 -27.98
C ILE A 376 -18.52 4.69 -29.40
N GLU A 377 -18.92 3.92 -30.44
CA GLU A 377 -18.82 4.29 -31.85
C GLU A 377 -19.98 5.20 -32.27
#